data_9d5dfea27ba1bf175f8a98287ee222a1
#
_entry.id   9d5dfea27ba1bf175f8a98287ee222a1
#
_cell.length_a   1.000
_cell.length_b   1.000
_cell.length_c   1.000
_cell.angle_alpha   90.00
_cell.angle_beta   90.00
_cell.angle_gamma   90.00
#
_symmetry.space_group_name_H-M   'P 1'
#
loop_
_entity.id
_entity.type
_entity.pdbx_description
1 polymer ?
#
loop_
_entity_poly.entity_id
_entity_poly.type
_entity_poly.pdbx_seq_one_letter_code
_entity_poly.pdbx_strand_id
1 'polypeptide(L)'
;MRLNTVVLADDAAENIGELCVMLKDSTQQLLEQLDRTRNDIQINNAIYCHDAVNKQNLSEKVAVVNSNNFLCCWYGHGTDTSFCMNGEDVVTTVENHYVFSNALVYTFSCQNGGTLADVLIDNNAKAFVGYSGNANCPYGIDDVTCGIAMSFLSSFFDGKVLDDAVDDLKSSYEDAVFNKDLEPFQRLWFQENRDNVVLKGDASLTINDLLVA
;
A
#
# COMPACT_ATOMS: atom_id res chain seq x y z
N MET A 1 10.93 -3.15 20.57
CA MET A 1 10.03 -3.94 19.69
C MET A 1 10.46 -3.77 18.24
N ARG A 2 10.04 -4.63 17.32
CA ARG A 2 10.45 -4.58 15.91
C ARG A 2 9.22 -4.47 15.00
N LEU A 3 9.24 -3.54 14.04
CA LEU A 3 8.28 -3.48 12.93
C LEU A 3 8.92 -4.15 11.71
N ASN A 4 8.29 -5.20 11.22
CA ASN A 4 8.67 -5.83 9.96
C ASN A 4 7.90 -5.19 8.81
N THR A 5 8.60 -4.86 7.72
CA THR A 5 7.98 -4.25 6.54
C THR A 5 8.52 -4.86 5.25
N VAL A 6 7.66 -4.98 4.25
CA VAL A 6 8.02 -5.31 2.87
C VAL A 6 7.43 -4.26 1.96
N VAL A 7 8.25 -3.66 1.12
CA VAL A 7 7.82 -2.72 0.08
C VAL A 7 8.11 -3.36 -1.28
N LEU A 8 7.08 -3.51 -2.08
CA LEU A 8 7.10 -4.11 -3.42
C LEU A 8 6.65 -3.04 -4.40
N ALA A 9 7.54 -2.63 -5.31
CA ALA A 9 7.25 -1.55 -6.26
C ALA A 9 7.62 -1.97 -7.69
N ASP A 10 6.67 -1.84 -8.61
CA ASP A 10 6.90 -2.03 -10.03
C ASP A 10 7.41 -0.72 -10.66
N ASP A 11 8.70 -0.45 -10.51
CA ASP A 11 9.35 0.75 -11.00
C ASP A 11 9.54 0.78 -12.53
N ALA A 12 9.18 -0.30 -13.23
CA ALA A 12 9.10 -0.36 -14.69
C ALA A 12 7.65 -0.41 -15.22
N ALA A 13 6.64 -0.29 -14.34
CA ALA A 13 5.24 -0.31 -14.73
C ALA A 13 4.93 0.78 -15.77
N GLU A 14 4.30 0.40 -16.87
CA GLU A 14 3.92 1.34 -17.91
C GLU A 14 3.01 2.43 -17.33
N ASN A 15 3.30 3.68 -17.62
CA ASN A 15 2.57 4.90 -17.21
C ASN A 15 2.59 5.25 -15.71
N ILE A 16 2.99 4.35 -14.81
CA ILE A 16 3.00 4.61 -13.36
C ILE A 16 4.33 4.28 -12.68
N GLY A 17 5.36 3.84 -13.41
CA GLY A 17 6.65 3.43 -12.84
C GLY A 17 7.32 4.54 -12.04
N GLU A 18 7.31 5.79 -12.52
CA GLU A 18 7.85 6.95 -11.79
C GLU A 18 7.11 7.18 -10.46
N LEU A 19 5.78 7.10 -10.46
CA LEU A 19 4.98 7.19 -9.25
C LEU A 19 5.29 6.04 -8.29
N CYS A 20 5.46 4.80 -8.78
CA CYS A 20 5.83 3.66 -7.94
C CYS A 20 7.20 3.87 -7.26
N VAL A 21 8.17 4.48 -7.95
CA VAL A 21 9.46 4.90 -7.37
C VAL A 21 9.23 5.93 -6.25
N MET A 22 8.44 6.97 -6.51
CA MET A 22 8.15 8.02 -5.53
C MET A 22 7.45 7.46 -4.28
N LEU A 23 6.46 6.59 -4.45
CA LEU A 23 5.73 5.93 -3.36
C LEU A 23 6.68 5.05 -2.51
N LYS A 24 7.54 4.27 -3.16
CA LYS A 24 8.56 3.44 -2.50
C LYS A 24 9.54 4.31 -1.69
N ASP A 25 10.09 5.35 -2.30
CA ASP A 25 11.08 6.21 -1.66
C ASP A 25 10.45 7.01 -0.51
N SER A 26 9.21 7.50 -0.67
CA SER A 26 8.47 8.17 0.40
C SER A 26 8.12 7.23 1.55
N THR A 27 7.75 5.97 1.26
CA THR A 27 7.54 4.96 2.30
C THR A 27 8.83 4.70 3.09
N GLN A 28 9.97 4.59 2.40
CA GLN A 28 11.26 4.44 3.06
C GLN A 28 11.58 5.62 3.96
N GLN A 29 11.35 6.85 3.50
CA GLN A 29 11.56 8.06 4.31
C GLN A 29 10.69 8.09 5.57
N LEU A 30 9.41 7.70 5.46
CA LEU A 30 8.51 7.59 6.62
C LEU A 30 8.99 6.53 7.61
N LEU A 31 9.45 5.37 7.15
CA LEU A 31 10.03 4.32 8.00
C LEU A 31 11.31 4.80 8.70
N GLU A 32 12.19 5.50 8.01
CA GLU A 32 13.40 6.10 8.59
C GLU A 32 13.06 7.20 9.61
N GLN A 33 12.00 7.98 9.38
CA GLN A 33 11.50 8.96 10.34
C GLN A 33 10.96 8.26 11.59
N LEU A 34 10.17 7.20 11.41
CA LEU A 34 9.63 6.40 12.52
C LEU A 34 10.76 5.82 13.39
N ASP A 35 11.81 5.23 12.77
CA ASP A 35 12.98 4.67 13.46
C ASP A 35 13.73 5.74 14.28
N ARG A 36 13.80 6.97 13.77
CA ARG A 36 14.44 8.10 14.46
C ARG A 36 13.60 8.67 15.60
N THR A 37 12.28 8.62 15.48
CA THR A 37 11.36 9.25 16.46
C THR A 37 10.89 8.29 17.54
N ARG A 38 10.84 7.00 17.26
CA ARG A 38 10.38 5.92 18.14
C ARG A 38 11.55 5.03 18.57
N ASN A 39 12.29 5.46 19.60
CA ASN A 39 13.45 4.72 20.13
C ASN A 39 13.11 3.31 20.67
N ASP A 40 11.82 3.00 20.82
CA ASP A 40 11.30 1.70 21.25
C ASP A 40 11.02 0.75 20.11
N ILE A 41 11.11 1.23 18.84
CA ILE A 41 10.87 0.45 17.62
C ILE A 41 12.16 0.34 16.81
N GLN A 42 12.48 -0.86 16.37
CA GLN A 42 13.50 -1.14 15.35
C GLN A 42 12.80 -1.49 14.04
N ILE A 43 13.19 -0.87 12.94
CA ILE A 43 12.62 -1.18 11.63
C ILE A 43 13.43 -2.31 10.96
N ASN A 44 12.73 -3.38 10.58
CA ASN A 44 13.25 -4.45 9.73
C ASN A 44 12.55 -4.36 8.37
N ASN A 45 13.17 -3.66 7.42
CA ASN A 45 12.58 -3.34 6.14
C ASN A 45 13.25 -4.11 5.00
N ALA A 46 12.43 -4.68 4.10
CA ALA A 46 12.85 -5.28 2.84
C ALA A 46 12.16 -4.55 1.68
N ILE A 47 12.96 -4.03 0.74
CA ILE A 47 12.46 -3.29 -0.42
C ILE A 47 12.86 -4.03 -1.68
N TYR A 48 11.90 -4.30 -2.56
CA TYR A 48 12.11 -5.00 -3.81
C TYR A 48 11.47 -4.22 -4.98
N CYS A 49 12.23 -4.10 -6.08
CA CYS A 49 11.76 -3.54 -7.33
C CYS A 49 11.43 -4.67 -8.33
N HIS A 50 10.83 -4.30 -9.47
CA HIS A 50 10.27 -5.24 -10.45
C HIS A 50 11.20 -6.41 -10.82
N ASP A 51 12.49 -6.16 -11.08
CA ASP A 51 13.45 -7.21 -11.45
C ASP A 51 13.80 -8.19 -10.31
N ALA A 52 13.54 -7.80 -9.07
CA ALA A 52 13.88 -8.61 -7.90
C ALA A 52 12.77 -9.58 -7.49
N VAL A 53 11.54 -9.40 -8.01
CA VAL A 53 10.35 -10.13 -7.58
C VAL A 53 9.60 -10.65 -8.81
N ASN A 54 9.24 -11.92 -8.75
CA ASN A 54 8.38 -12.59 -9.69
C ASN A 54 7.53 -13.64 -8.96
N LYS A 55 6.62 -14.27 -9.69
CA LYS A 55 5.69 -15.27 -9.16
C LYS A 55 6.40 -16.41 -8.41
N GLN A 56 7.59 -16.84 -8.87
CA GLN A 56 8.32 -17.98 -8.34
C GLN A 56 9.07 -17.65 -7.05
N ASN A 57 9.56 -16.41 -6.89
CA ASN A 57 10.40 -16.04 -5.75
C ASN A 57 9.71 -15.15 -4.70
N LEU A 58 8.47 -14.68 -4.93
CA LEU A 58 7.75 -13.82 -4.00
C LEU A 58 7.70 -14.41 -2.59
N SER A 59 7.37 -15.70 -2.48
CA SER A 59 7.27 -16.38 -1.18
C SER A 59 8.59 -16.32 -0.41
N GLU A 60 9.73 -16.50 -1.08
CA GLU A 60 11.06 -16.37 -0.46
C GLU A 60 11.32 -14.93 -0.01
N LYS A 61 10.97 -13.95 -0.85
CA LYS A 61 11.18 -12.52 -0.54
C LYS A 61 10.35 -12.06 0.65
N VAL A 62 9.09 -12.47 0.74
CA VAL A 62 8.21 -12.12 1.87
C VAL A 62 8.53 -12.95 3.11
N ALA A 63 9.05 -14.17 2.98
CA ALA A 63 9.40 -15.05 4.10
C ALA A 63 10.40 -14.41 5.09
N VAL A 64 11.18 -13.43 4.67
CA VAL A 64 12.11 -12.67 5.52
C VAL A 64 11.37 -11.98 6.69
N VAL A 65 10.09 -11.64 6.51
CA VAL A 65 9.27 -10.90 7.49
C VAL A 65 7.97 -11.63 7.89
N ASN A 66 7.49 -12.60 7.11
CA ASN A 66 6.14 -13.16 7.27
C ASN A 66 5.97 -14.18 8.41
N SER A 67 7.00 -14.46 9.18
CA SER A 67 6.90 -15.31 10.39
C SER A 67 6.15 -14.61 11.54
N ASN A 68 5.85 -13.33 11.41
CA ASN A 68 5.22 -12.45 12.41
C ASN A 68 4.31 -11.45 11.71
N ASN A 69 3.66 -10.57 12.49
CA ASN A 69 2.92 -9.46 11.95
C ASN A 69 3.86 -8.53 11.16
N PHE A 70 3.38 -8.02 10.03
CA PHE A 70 4.16 -7.11 9.19
C PHE A 70 3.28 -6.18 8.36
N LEU A 71 3.87 -5.08 7.90
CA LEU A 71 3.29 -4.19 6.90
C LEU A 71 3.80 -4.60 5.52
N CYS A 72 2.90 -4.77 4.56
CA CYS A 72 3.23 -4.91 3.15
C CYS A 72 2.69 -3.71 2.38
N CYS A 73 3.57 -3.00 1.66
CA CYS A 73 3.18 -1.98 0.70
C CYS A 73 3.37 -2.52 -0.71
N TRP A 74 2.32 -2.48 -1.53
CA TRP A 74 2.34 -2.86 -2.94
C TRP A 74 2.04 -1.66 -3.83
N TYR A 75 2.99 -1.31 -4.72
CA TYR A 75 2.87 -0.20 -5.67
C TYR A 75 3.08 -0.72 -7.10
N GLY A 76 2.02 -0.70 -7.91
CA GLY A 76 2.07 -1.24 -9.26
C GLY A 76 0.70 -1.45 -9.87
N HIS A 77 0.66 -2.19 -10.96
CA HIS A 77 -0.60 -2.57 -11.55
C HIS A 77 -1.35 -3.64 -10.75
N GLY A 78 -2.65 -3.74 -10.96
CA GLY A 78 -3.49 -4.76 -10.37
C GLY A 78 -4.81 -4.90 -11.11
N THR A 79 -5.49 -5.99 -10.77
CA THR A 79 -6.84 -6.32 -11.22
C THR A 79 -7.70 -6.72 -10.01
N ASP A 80 -8.97 -7.00 -10.21
CA ASP A 80 -9.84 -7.53 -9.15
C ASP A 80 -9.32 -8.85 -8.53
N THR A 81 -8.49 -9.58 -9.24
CA THR A 81 -8.02 -10.92 -8.85
C THR A 81 -6.50 -11.05 -8.69
N SER A 82 -5.73 -9.99 -8.97
CA SER A 82 -4.27 -10.09 -8.95
C SER A 82 -3.54 -8.80 -8.61
N PHE A 83 -2.35 -8.95 -8.04
CA PHE A 83 -1.28 -7.96 -8.09
C PHE A 83 -0.34 -8.29 -9.24
N CYS A 84 -0.04 -7.29 -10.07
CA CYS A 84 0.82 -7.45 -11.24
C CYS A 84 2.16 -6.73 -11.03
N MET A 85 3.24 -7.37 -11.48
CA MET A 85 4.57 -6.80 -11.49
C MET A 85 5.28 -7.21 -12.77
N ASN A 86 5.92 -6.28 -13.46
CA ASN A 86 6.58 -6.53 -14.73
C ASN A 86 5.65 -7.18 -15.78
N GLY A 87 4.38 -6.79 -15.80
CA GLY A 87 3.38 -7.31 -16.72
C GLY A 87 2.89 -8.74 -16.42
N GLU A 88 3.31 -9.34 -15.31
CA GLU A 88 2.89 -10.68 -14.88
C GLU A 88 2.04 -10.62 -13.60
N ASP A 89 1.05 -11.50 -13.50
CA ASP A 89 0.31 -11.73 -12.26
C ASP A 89 1.20 -12.45 -11.25
N VAL A 90 1.69 -11.73 -10.23
CA VAL A 90 2.61 -12.27 -9.22
C VAL A 90 1.86 -12.84 -8.03
N VAL A 91 0.75 -12.22 -7.65
CA VAL A 91 -0.18 -12.69 -6.62
C VAL A 91 -1.55 -12.81 -7.25
N THR A 92 -2.22 -13.92 -7.03
CA THR A 92 -3.60 -14.12 -7.52
C THR A 92 -4.48 -14.69 -6.41
N THR A 93 -5.77 -14.74 -6.65
CA THR A 93 -6.74 -15.39 -5.75
C THR A 93 -6.49 -16.89 -5.52
N VAL A 94 -5.64 -17.53 -6.34
CA VAL A 94 -5.32 -18.97 -6.26
C VAL A 94 -3.83 -19.24 -5.97
N GLU A 95 -2.96 -18.23 -6.17
CA GLU A 95 -1.52 -18.41 -6.03
C GLU A 95 -0.89 -17.25 -5.26
N ASN A 96 0.03 -17.54 -4.36
CA ASN A 96 0.83 -16.61 -3.57
C ASN A 96 0.04 -15.72 -2.58
N HIS A 97 -1.31 -15.73 -2.55
CA HIS A 97 -2.10 -14.94 -1.60
C HIS A 97 -1.76 -15.26 -0.12
N TYR A 98 -1.42 -16.51 0.16
CA TYR A 98 -1.08 -16.99 1.51
C TYR A 98 0.17 -16.33 2.11
N VAL A 99 1.04 -15.74 1.30
CA VAL A 99 2.27 -15.07 1.80
C VAL A 99 1.95 -13.81 2.62
N PHE A 100 0.74 -13.27 2.49
CA PHE A 100 0.28 -12.09 3.23
C PHE A 100 -0.45 -12.43 4.54
N SER A 101 -0.43 -13.70 4.97
CA SER A 101 -0.94 -14.06 6.30
C SER A 101 -0.27 -13.21 7.39
N ASN A 102 -1.06 -12.64 8.31
CA ASN A 102 -0.64 -11.69 9.35
C ASN A 102 -0.20 -10.30 8.85
N ALA A 103 -0.34 -9.99 7.57
CA ALA A 103 0.00 -8.66 7.04
C ALA A 103 -1.12 -7.64 7.24
N LEU A 104 -0.74 -6.37 7.48
CA LEU A 104 -1.48 -5.23 6.97
C LEU A 104 -0.99 -5.00 5.54
N VAL A 105 -1.87 -5.07 4.56
CA VAL A 105 -1.55 -4.79 3.15
C VAL A 105 -2.07 -3.41 2.79
N TYR A 106 -1.16 -2.51 2.41
CA TYR A 106 -1.48 -1.21 1.82
C TYR A 106 -1.06 -1.20 0.35
N THR A 107 -1.92 -0.74 -0.53
CA THR A 107 -1.62 -0.75 -1.96
C THR A 107 -2.04 0.54 -2.67
N PHE A 108 -1.21 0.99 -3.61
CA PHE A 108 -1.62 1.88 -4.69
C PHE A 108 -1.62 1.07 -5.98
N SER A 109 -2.77 0.47 -6.29
CA SER A 109 -2.96 -0.46 -7.40
C SER A 109 -4.45 -0.57 -7.74
N CYS A 110 -4.79 -0.74 -9.00
CA CYS A 110 -6.18 -0.78 -9.46
C CYS A 110 -6.92 -2.02 -9.00
N GLN A 111 -8.21 -1.87 -8.64
CA GLN A 111 -9.26 -2.89 -8.53
C GLN A 111 -9.06 -4.00 -7.49
N ASN A 112 -7.91 -4.15 -6.86
CA ASN A 112 -7.63 -5.27 -5.94
C ASN A 112 -8.31 -5.18 -4.56
N GLY A 113 -9.02 -4.11 -4.28
CA GLY A 113 -9.90 -3.99 -3.12
C GLY A 113 -11.20 -4.81 -3.20
N GLY A 114 -11.43 -5.52 -4.31
CA GLY A 114 -12.54 -6.45 -4.51
C GLY A 114 -12.20 -7.88 -4.09
N THR A 115 -12.23 -8.79 -5.05
CA THR A 115 -12.08 -10.25 -4.83
C THR A 115 -10.71 -10.62 -4.24
N LEU A 116 -9.61 -9.99 -4.69
CA LEU A 116 -8.29 -10.31 -4.15
C LEU A 116 -8.21 -9.95 -2.66
N ALA A 117 -8.68 -8.77 -2.28
CA ALA A 117 -8.68 -8.37 -0.86
C ALA A 117 -9.47 -9.33 0.02
N ASP A 118 -10.65 -9.82 -0.44
CA ASP A 118 -11.44 -10.82 0.30
C ASP A 118 -10.63 -12.11 0.49
N VAL A 119 -9.97 -12.60 -0.56
CA VAL A 119 -9.12 -13.79 -0.46
C VAL A 119 -7.94 -13.58 0.51
N LEU A 120 -7.31 -12.40 0.51
CA LEU A 120 -6.24 -12.10 1.46
C LEU A 120 -6.76 -12.14 2.91
N ILE A 121 -7.91 -11.53 3.20
CA ILE A 121 -8.53 -11.54 4.54
C ILE A 121 -8.91 -12.97 4.95
N ASP A 122 -9.55 -13.73 4.06
CA ASP A 122 -9.92 -15.14 4.31
C ASP A 122 -8.68 -16.03 4.59
N ASN A 123 -7.52 -15.63 4.09
CA ASN A 123 -6.21 -16.28 4.34
C ASN A 123 -5.40 -15.60 5.45
N ASN A 124 -6.08 -14.96 6.40
CA ASN A 124 -5.54 -14.37 7.63
C ASN A 124 -4.64 -13.15 7.43
N ALA A 125 -4.76 -12.39 6.35
CA ALA A 125 -4.27 -11.02 6.38
C ALA A 125 -5.04 -10.25 7.47
N LYS A 126 -4.36 -9.40 8.24
CA LYS A 126 -5.00 -8.64 9.33
C LYS A 126 -5.95 -7.58 8.78
N ALA A 127 -5.49 -6.85 7.79
CA ALA A 127 -6.27 -5.86 7.09
C ALA A 127 -5.71 -5.59 5.69
N PHE A 128 -6.54 -5.02 4.85
CA PHE A 128 -6.23 -4.56 3.51
C PHE A 128 -6.75 -3.13 3.33
N VAL A 129 -5.90 -2.24 2.82
CA VAL A 129 -6.25 -0.87 2.40
C VAL A 129 -5.81 -0.68 0.95
N GLY A 130 -6.74 -0.34 0.08
CA GLY A 130 -6.48 -0.17 -1.35
C GLY A 130 -7.71 0.33 -2.09
N TYR A 131 -7.90 -0.06 -3.35
CA TYR A 131 -8.90 0.52 -4.23
C TYR A 131 -9.79 -0.56 -4.86
N SER A 132 -11.11 -0.41 -4.73
CA SER A 132 -12.11 -1.29 -5.37
C SER A 132 -12.31 -1.01 -6.87
N GLY A 133 -11.90 0.16 -7.32
CA GLY A 133 -11.88 0.58 -8.71
C GLY A 133 -10.48 1.02 -9.14
N ASN A 134 -10.38 1.89 -10.11
CA ASN A 134 -9.09 2.42 -10.54
C ASN A 134 -8.44 3.27 -9.43
N ALA A 135 -7.13 3.08 -9.24
CA ALA A 135 -6.26 3.99 -8.54
C ALA A 135 -5.63 4.91 -9.59
N ASN A 136 -6.33 6.01 -9.89
CA ASN A 136 -5.92 6.92 -10.96
C ASN A 136 -4.69 7.73 -10.55
N CYS A 137 -3.74 7.84 -11.50
CA CYS A 137 -2.59 8.74 -11.40
C CYS A 137 -2.78 9.84 -12.46
N PRO A 138 -3.28 11.03 -12.09
CA PRO A 138 -3.46 12.12 -13.04
C PRO A 138 -2.11 12.59 -13.55
N TYR A 139 -1.97 12.66 -14.87
CA TYR A 139 -0.73 13.01 -15.53
C TYR A 139 -0.17 14.37 -15.07
N GLY A 140 1.14 14.42 -14.82
CA GLY A 140 1.88 15.64 -14.51
C GLY A 140 1.77 16.14 -13.07
N ILE A 141 1.18 15.36 -12.17
CA ILE A 141 1.04 15.68 -10.74
C ILE A 141 1.35 14.46 -9.84
N ASP A 142 2.37 13.69 -10.22
CA ASP A 142 2.78 12.49 -9.47
C ASP A 142 3.17 12.81 -8.02
N ASP A 143 3.75 13.98 -7.77
CA ASP A 143 4.10 14.49 -6.45
C ASP A 143 2.85 14.70 -5.58
N VAL A 144 1.78 15.27 -6.14
CA VAL A 144 0.50 15.45 -5.44
C VAL A 144 -0.12 14.09 -5.15
N THR A 145 -0.15 13.20 -6.16
CA THR A 145 -0.70 11.84 -6.02
C THR A 145 0.07 11.04 -4.96
N CYS A 146 1.40 11.10 -4.98
CA CYS A 146 2.26 10.48 -3.99
C CYS A 146 1.99 11.04 -2.58
N GLY A 147 1.93 12.38 -2.44
CA GLY A 147 1.65 13.02 -1.15
C GLY A 147 0.32 12.58 -0.56
N ILE A 148 -0.74 12.50 -1.38
CA ILE A 148 -2.05 11.99 -0.94
C ILE A 148 -1.94 10.52 -0.51
N ALA A 149 -1.37 9.66 -1.34
CA ALA A 149 -1.25 8.25 -1.01
C ALA A 149 -0.45 8.01 0.28
N MET A 150 0.60 8.82 0.53
CA MET A 150 1.42 8.71 1.75
C MET A 150 0.72 9.22 3.01
N SER A 151 -0.36 9.99 2.91
CA SER A 151 -1.11 10.48 4.09
C SER A 151 -1.63 9.33 4.96
N PHE A 152 -2.03 8.21 4.35
CA PHE A 152 -2.41 6.99 5.07
C PHE A 152 -1.27 6.47 5.96
N LEU A 153 -0.09 6.22 5.38
CA LEU A 153 1.04 5.68 6.14
C LEU A 153 1.53 6.66 7.20
N SER A 154 1.54 7.96 6.90
CA SER A 154 1.89 8.99 7.87
C SER A 154 0.97 8.94 9.09
N SER A 155 -0.33 8.95 8.89
CA SER A 155 -1.33 8.90 9.96
C SER A 155 -1.26 7.60 10.77
N PHE A 156 -1.09 6.45 10.10
CA PHE A 156 -0.95 5.16 10.75
C PHE A 156 0.34 5.07 11.60
N PHE A 157 1.46 5.61 11.11
CA PHE A 157 2.73 5.64 11.84
C PHE A 157 2.71 6.64 13.01
N ASP A 158 1.88 7.68 12.93
CA ASP A 158 1.62 8.61 14.04
C ASP A 158 0.73 7.98 15.14
N GLY A 159 0.30 6.72 14.95
CA GLY A 159 -0.38 5.90 15.96
C GLY A 159 -1.90 5.95 15.90
N LYS A 160 -2.49 6.49 14.82
CA LYS A 160 -3.94 6.40 14.60
C LYS A 160 -4.37 4.95 14.39
N VAL A 161 -5.62 4.64 14.73
CA VAL A 161 -6.26 3.39 14.31
C VAL A 161 -6.44 3.39 12.80
N LEU A 162 -6.51 2.19 12.24
CA LEU A 162 -6.53 2.00 10.78
C LEU A 162 -7.69 2.72 10.10
N ASP A 163 -8.88 2.72 10.71
CA ASP A 163 -10.07 3.41 10.20
C ASP A 163 -9.85 4.93 10.10
N ASP A 164 -9.30 5.54 11.17
CA ASP A 164 -8.98 6.98 11.18
C ASP A 164 -7.89 7.34 10.13
N ALA A 165 -6.90 6.44 9.94
CA ALA A 165 -5.86 6.67 8.93
C ALA A 165 -6.42 6.57 7.49
N VAL A 166 -7.41 5.70 7.26
CA VAL A 166 -8.14 5.63 5.99
C VAL A 166 -9.01 6.87 5.78
N ASP A 167 -9.62 7.41 6.83
CA ASP A 167 -10.38 8.65 6.76
C ASP A 167 -9.48 9.85 6.42
N ASP A 168 -8.24 9.90 6.94
CA ASP A 168 -7.26 10.91 6.54
C ASP A 168 -6.86 10.79 5.07
N LEU A 169 -6.68 9.57 4.55
CA LEU A 169 -6.45 9.35 3.12
C LEU A 169 -7.60 9.88 2.27
N LYS A 170 -8.85 9.57 2.65
CA LYS A 170 -10.04 10.07 1.96
C LYS A 170 -10.15 11.59 2.04
N SER A 171 -9.83 12.17 3.20
CA SER A 171 -9.80 13.63 3.39
C SER A 171 -8.74 14.30 2.53
N SER A 172 -7.56 13.70 2.38
CA SER A 172 -6.50 14.21 1.50
C SER A 172 -6.93 14.20 0.02
N TYR A 173 -7.67 13.18 -0.41
CA TYR A 173 -8.30 13.19 -1.73
C TYR A 173 -9.38 14.27 -1.84
N GLU A 174 -10.21 14.46 -0.82
CA GLU A 174 -11.24 15.49 -0.78
C GLU A 174 -10.65 16.90 -0.95
N ASP A 175 -9.55 17.19 -0.23
CA ASP A 175 -8.84 18.46 -0.36
C ASP A 175 -8.34 18.69 -1.80
N ALA A 176 -7.85 17.65 -2.47
CA ALA A 176 -7.43 17.72 -3.86
C ALA A 176 -8.62 17.96 -4.82
N VAL A 177 -9.78 17.34 -4.57
CA VAL A 177 -11.01 17.58 -5.36
C VAL A 177 -11.43 19.06 -5.32
N PHE A 178 -11.24 19.73 -4.19
CA PHE A 178 -11.59 21.16 -4.03
C PHE A 178 -10.43 22.10 -4.38
N ASN A 179 -9.24 21.59 -4.68
CA ASN A 179 -8.10 22.41 -5.09
C ASN A 179 -8.32 23.04 -6.48
N LYS A 180 -8.41 24.36 -6.52
CA LYS A 180 -8.67 25.11 -7.76
C LYS A 180 -7.46 25.22 -8.67
N ASP A 181 -6.27 24.90 -8.17
CA ASP A 181 -5.02 24.89 -8.96
C ASP A 181 -4.89 23.62 -9.80
N LEU A 182 -5.75 22.60 -9.54
CA LEU A 182 -5.80 21.37 -10.33
C LEU A 182 -6.81 21.49 -11.48
N GLU A 183 -6.47 20.85 -12.60
CA GLU A 183 -7.37 20.77 -13.75
C GLU A 183 -8.64 19.96 -13.41
N PRO A 184 -9.80 20.27 -14.04
CA PRO A 184 -11.05 19.60 -13.74
C PRO A 184 -10.99 18.06 -13.84
N PHE A 185 -10.25 17.52 -14.84
CA PHE A 185 -10.11 16.07 -15.00
C PHE A 185 -9.26 15.45 -13.89
N GLN A 186 -8.21 16.14 -13.39
CA GLN A 186 -7.39 15.68 -12.27
C GLN A 186 -8.22 15.59 -11.00
N ARG A 187 -9.06 16.58 -10.74
CA ARG A 187 -10.00 16.58 -9.59
C ARG A 187 -11.01 15.45 -9.69
N LEU A 188 -11.55 15.17 -10.89
CA LEU A 188 -12.47 14.05 -11.10
C LEU A 188 -11.80 12.71 -10.77
N TRP A 189 -10.56 12.51 -11.20
CA TRP A 189 -9.80 11.28 -10.91
C TRP A 189 -9.50 11.12 -9.42
N PHE A 190 -9.19 12.21 -8.71
CA PHE A 190 -9.05 12.16 -7.26
C PHE A 190 -10.38 11.88 -6.54
N GLN A 191 -11.49 12.37 -7.06
CA GLN A 191 -12.83 12.01 -6.56
C GLN A 191 -13.08 10.49 -6.74
N GLU A 192 -12.77 9.93 -7.90
CA GLU A 192 -12.89 8.50 -8.15
C GLU A 192 -11.98 7.70 -7.22
N ASN A 193 -10.73 8.13 -7.02
CA ASN A 193 -9.82 7.47 -6.08
C ASN A 193 -10.40 7.47 -4.66
N ARG A 194 -10.87 8.62 -4.15
CA ARG A 194 -11.51 8.73 -2.85
C ARG A 194 -12.67 7.74 -2.68
N ASP A 195 -13.55 7.70 -3.69
CA ASP A 195 -14.75 6.87 -3.66
C ASP A 195 -14.42 5.36 -3.77
N ASN A 196 -13.26 5.02 -4.35
CA ASN A 196 -12.77 3.66 -4.51
C ASN A 196 -11.92 3.17 -3.32
N VAL A 197 -11.49 4.04 -2.40
CA VAL A 197 -10.71 3.60 -1.23
C VAL A 197 -11.54 2.66 -0.37
N VAL A 198 -11.01 1.49 -0.10
CA VAL A 198 -11.63 0.46 0.75
C VAL A 198 -10.69 0.03 1.87
N LEU A 199 -11.30 -0.30 3.01
CA LEU A 199 -10.69 -1.00 4.13
C LEU A 199 -11.42 -2.33 4.31
N LYS A 200 -10.66 -3.45 4.41
CA LYS A 200 -11.18 -4.77 4.77
C LYS A 200 -10.36 -5.35 5.92
N GLY A 201 -10.98 -6.17 6.76
CA GLY A 201 -10.35 -6.78 7.93
C GLY A 201 -10.46 -5.93 9.19
N ASP A 202 -9.44 -5.90 10.02
CA ASP A 202 -9.47 -5.26 11.35
C ASP A 202 -9.27 -3.74 11.26
N ALA A 203 -10.35 -2.99 11.30
CA ALA A 203 -10.36 -1.53 11.27
C ALA A 203 -9.77 -0.88 12.54
N SER A 204 -9.71 -1.62 13.66
CA SER A 204 -9.17 -1.13 14.93
C SER A 204 -7.65 -1.26 15.05
N LEU A 205 -7.00 -1.87 14.05
CA LEU A 205 -5.56 -2.11 14.02
C LEU A 205 -4.76 -0.82 14.19
N THR A 206 -3.71 -0.87 15.00
CA THR A 206 -2.73 0.21 15.17
C THR A 206 -1.34 -0.29 14.79
N ILE A 207 -0.39 0.63 14.65
CA ILE A 207 1.01 0.26 14.42
C ILE A 207 1.53 -0.69 15.52
N ASN A 208 1.06 -0.55 16.76
CA ASN A 208 1.51 -1.38 17.88
C ASN A 208 1.10 -2.86 17.70
N ASP A 209 0.01 -3.14 16.98
CA ASP A 209 -0.47 -4.49 16.69
C ASP A 209 0.38 -5.20 15.63
N LEU A 210 1.23 -4.45 14.91
CA LEU A 210 2.20 -4.99 13.97
C LEU A 210 3.59 -5.22 14.61
N LEU A 211 3.84 -4.69 15.81
CA LEU A 211 5.12 -4.83 16.49
C LEU A 211 5.31 -6.24 17.04
N VAL A 212 6.53 -6.75 16.87
CA VAL A 212 6.97 -8.04 17.41
C VAL A 212 8.09 -7.85 18.43
N ALA A 213 8.20 -8.81 19.36
CA ALA A 213 9.22 -8.80 20.42
C ALA A 213 10.65 -8.98 19.88
#